data_fc77fa987a31525626609c18befa67d5
#
_entry.id   fc77fa987a31525626609c18befa67d5
#
_cell.length_a   1.000
_cell.length_b   1.000
_cell.length_c   1.000
_cell.angle_alpha   90.00
_cell.angle_beta   90.00
_cell.angle_gamma   90.00
#
_symmetry.space_group_name_H-M   'P 1'
#
loop_
_entity.id
_entity.type
_entity.pdbx_description
1 polymer ?
#
loop_
_entity_poly.entity_id
_entity_poly.type
_entity_poly.pdbx_seq_one_letter_code
_entity_poly.pdbx_strand_id
1 'polypeptide(L)'
;LPAGMKFDREQGKKFYSWYFEVSKEIFRVLKSGGFFFSFSSLRLYHRMASVIDDAGFEIRDAFMWIYTQNQAKAMGVDHFIKKMNISEKEKEKIKERLNGWKTPQIKSCFEPIAMAQKPANQTYLDNMLKHEVGLLNTNVKIGNNYVSGKRFYG
;
A
#
# COMPACT_ATOMS: atom_id res chain seq x y z
N LEU A 1 9.96 -9.14 -2.02
CA LEU A 1 11.07 -8.95 -2.95
C LEU A 1 12.23 -9.84 -2.55
N PRO A 2 12.97 -10.47 -3.48
CA PRO A 2 14.16 -11.24 -3.15
C PRO A 2 15.17 -10.43 -2.35
N ALA A 3 15.89 -11.08 -1.43
CA ALA A 3 16.94 -10.44 -0.64
C ALA A 3 17.98 -9.78 -1.57
N GLY A 4 18.32 -8.51 -1.31
CA GLY A 4 19.27 -7.75 -2.11
C GLY A 4 18.69 -6.82 -3.18
N MET A 5 17.37 -6.83 -3.42
CA MET A 5 16.76 -5.84 -4.30
C MET A 5 16.80 -4.44 -3.69
N LYS A 6 17.44 -3.52 -4.40
CA LYS A 6 17.36 -2.09 -4.05
C LYS A 6 16.00 -1.53 -4.46
N PHE A 7 15.31 -0.86 -3.54
CA PHE A 7 14.13 -0.07 -3.87
C PHE A 7 14.57 1.25 -4.52
N ASP A 8 14.99 1.17 -5.76
CA ASP A 8 15.34 2.32 -6.55
C ASP A 8 14.22 2.71 -7.53
N ARG A 9 14.44 3.81 -8.24
CA ARG A 9 13.49 4.36 -9.19
C ARG A 9 13.22 3.43 -10.36
N GLU A 10 14.23 2.68 -10.81
CA GLU A 10 14.11 1.75 -11.93
C GLU A 10 13.28 0.51 -11.56
N GLN A 11 13.44 -0.01 -10.35
CA GLN A 11 12.58 -1.08 -9.84
C GLN A 11 11.12 -0.63 -9.76
N GLY A 12 10.89 0.63 -9.36
CA GLY A 12 9.55 1.21 -9.34
C GLY A 12 8.92 1.31 -10.74
N LYS A 13 9.69 1.63 -11.78
CA LYS A 13 9.22 1.64 -13.18
C LYS A 13 8.91 0.24 -13.70
N LYS A 14 9.79 -0.73 -13.42
CA LYS A 14 9.58 -2.15 -13.78
C LYS A 14 8.33 -2.71 -13.12
N PHE A 15 8.12 -2.39 -11.83
CA PHE A 15 6.89 -2.76 -11.12
C PHE A 15 5.67 -2.15 -11.82
N TYR A 16 5.71 -0.86 -12.16
CA TYR A 16 4.62 -0.17 -12.83
C TYR A 16 4.24 -0.87 -14.14
N SER A 17 5.21 -1.12 -15.03
CA SER A 17 4.94 -1.75 -16.33
C SER A 17 4.38 -3.16 -16.20
N TRP A 18 4.95 -3.96 -15.31
CA TRP A 18 4.45 -5.31 -15.05
C TRP A 18 3.04 -5.30 -14.47
N TYR A 19 2.81 -4.45 -13.46
CA TYR A 19 1.54 -4.43 -12.77
C TYR A 19 0.41 -3.81 -13.62
N PHE A 20 0.77 -2.97 -14.58
CA PHE A 20 -0.18 -2.43 -15.56
C PHE A 20 -0.77 -3.56 -16.43
N GLU A 21 0.05 -4.46 -16.94
CA GLU A 21 -0.46 -5.60 -17.73
C GLU A 21 -1.33 -6.54 -16.86
N VAL A 22 -0.92 -6.78 -15.62
CA VAL A 22 -1.75 -7.55 -14.66
C VAL A 22 -3.09 -6.85 -14.40
N SER A 23 -3.07 -5.54 -14.17
CA SER A 23 -4.30 -4.76 -13.88
C SER A 23 -5.25 -4.74 -15.09
N LYS A 24 -4.73 -4.67 -16.31
CA LYS A 24 -5.53 -4.79 -17.55
C LYS A 24 -6.23 -6.13 -17.65
N GLU A 25 -5.55 -7.22 -17.31
CA GLU A 25 -6.16 -8.55 -17.34
C GLU A 25 -7.21 -8.72 -16.23
N ILE A 26 -6.96 -8.17 -15.04
CA ILE A 26 -7.97 -8.13 -13.97
C ILE A 26 -9.18 -7.31 -14.44
N PHE A 27 -8.96 -6.15 -15.07
CA PHE A 27 -10.04 -5.32 -15.62
C PHE A 27 -10.86 -6.08 -16.67
N ARG A 28 -10.19 -6.83 -17.55
CA ARG A 28 -10.85 -7.62 -18.60
C ARG A 28 -11.80 -8.67 -18.02
N VAL A 29 -11.37 -9.40 -16.97
CA VAL A 29 -12.15 -10.53 -16.43
C VAL A 29 -13.20 -10.12 -15.40
N LEU A 30 -13.07 -8.96 -14.77
CA LEU A 30 -14.07 -8.48 -13.82
C LEU A 30 -15.39 -8.10 -14.50
N LYS A 31 -16.50 -8.40 -13.84
CA LYS A 31 -17.81 -7.88 -14.22
C LYS A 31 -17.82 -6.34 -14.14
N SER A 32 -18.66 -5.69 -14.95
CA SER A 32 -18.97 -4.26 -14.81
C SER A 32 -19.41 -3.94 -13.37
N GLY A 33 -18.83 -2.92 -12.75
CA GLY A 33 -19.07 -2.56 -11.35
C GLY A 33 -18.31 -3.43 -10.33
N GLY A 34 -17.54 -4.44 -10.75
CA GLY A 34 -16.79 -5.32 -9.85
C GLY A 34 -15.68 -4.58 -9.10
N PHE A 35 -15.42 -4.98 -7.85
CA PHE A 35 -14.39 -4.39 -7.00
C PHE A 35 -13.05 -5.11 -7.14
N PHE A 36 -11.98 -4.32 -7.04
CA PHE A 36 -10.60 -4.78 -7.01
C PHE A 36 -9.89 -4.21 -5.79
N PHE A 37 -9.42 -5.09 -4.90
CA PHE A 37 -8.64 -4.73 -3.71
C PHE A 37 -7.19 -5.14 -3.92
N SER A 38 -6.29 -4.19 -3.78
CA SER A 38 -4.86 -4.43 -3.99
C SER A 38 -4.03 -3.95 -2.81
N PHE A 39 -3.24 -4.86 -2.25
CA PHE A 39 -2.28 -4.58 -1.18
C PHE A 39 -0.95 -4.12 -1.76
N SER A 40 -0.28 -3.21 -1.08
CA SER A 40 1.05 -2.79 -1.46
C SER A 40 1.91 -2.39 -0.26
N SER A 41 3.22 -2.40 -0.47
CA SER A 41 4.11 -1.71 0.45
C SER A 41 3.96 -0.20 0.33
N LEU A 42 4.19 0.55 1.41
CA LEU A 42 4.14 2.02 1.42
C LEU A 42 5.02 2.66 0.35
N ARG A 43 6.13 2.03 -0.02
CA ARG A 43 7.05 2.55 -1.04
C ARG A 43 6.53 2.45 -2.46
N LEU A 44 5.63 1.51 -2.73
CA LEU A 44 5.07 1.24 -4.06
C LEU A 44 3.59 1.61 -4.18
N TYR A 45 2.93 1.97 -3.07
CA TYR A 45 1.50 2.26 -3.05
C TYR A 45 1.09 3.30 -4.09
N HIS A 46 1.83 4.42 -4.17
CA HIS A 46 1.56 5.48 -5.14
C HIS A 46 1.62 4.97 -6.59
N ARG A 47 2.56 4.08 -6.91
CA ARG A 47 2.66 3.47 -8.25
C ARG A 47 1.55 2.48 -8.51
N MET A 48 1.23 1.65 -7.51
CA MET A 48 0.15 0.68 -7.60
C MET A 48 -1.20 1.36 -7.86
N ALA A 49 -1.53 2.41 -7.08
CA ALA A 49 -2.78 3.15 -7.26
C ALA A 49 -2.85 3.80 -8.65
N SER A 50 -1.76 4.47 -9.10
CA SER A 50 -1.71 5.05 -10.45
C SER A 50 -1.88 4.00 -11.55
N VAL A 51 -1.23 2.83 -11.40
CA VAL A 51 -1.36 1.75 -12.38
C VAL A 51 -2.79 1.24 -12.49
N ILE A 52 -3.48 1.08 -11.37
CA ILE A 52 -4.86 0.61 -11.33
C ILE A 52 -5.78 1.62 -12.02
N ASP A 53 -5.58 2.91 -11.76
CA ASP A 53 -6.31 4.01 -12.41
C ASP A 53 -6.03 4.03 -13.92
N ASP A 54 -4.77 4.00 -14.31
CA ASP A 54 -4.34 3.98 -15.72
C ASP A 54 -4.85 2.73 -16.50
N ALA A 55 -5.09 1.62 -15.79
CA ALA A 55 -5.68 0.41 -16.38
C ALA A 55 -7.20 0.52 -16.60
N GLY A 56 -7.82 1.63 -16.19
CA GLY A 56 -9.22 1.96 -16.41
C GLY A 56 -10.15 1.76 -15.21
N PHE A 57 -9.61 1.40 -14.04
CA PHE A 57 -10.40 1.36 -12.81
C PHE A 57 -10.60 2.75 -12.22
N GLU A 58 -11.66 2.92 -11.46
CA GLU A 58 -11.87 4.09 -10.61
C GLU A 58 -11.42 3.77 -9.19
N ILE A 59 -10.47 4.53 -8.64
CA ILE A 59 -10.11 4.43 -7.23
C ILE A 59 -11.25 4.98 -6.39
N ARG A 60 -11.81 4.14 -5.51
CA ARG A 60 -12.95 4.48 -4.66
C ARG A 60 -12.55 4.87 -3.25
N ASP A 61 -11.59 4.12 -2.68
CA ASP A 61 -11.16 4.31 -1.30
C ASP A 61 -9.80 3.66 -1.04
N ALA A 62 -9.27 3.88 0.16
CA ALA A 62 -8.07 3.22 0.64
C ALA A 62 -8.28 2.69 2.07
N PHE A 63 -7.91 1.45 2.30
CA PHE A 63 -7.94 0.83 3.62
C PHE A 63 -6.54 0.64 4.17
N MET A 64 -6.46 0.46 5.48
CA MET A 64 -5.22 0.12 6.16
C MET A 64 -5.39 -1.20 6.88
N TRP A 65 -4.59 -2.19 6.51
CA TRP A 65 -4.42 -3.39 7.32
C TRP A 65 -3.48 -3.06 8.47
N ILE A 66 -4.02 -2.80 9.65
CA ILE A 66 -3.26 -2.38 10.82
C ILE A 66 -2.80 -3.62 11.61
N TYR A 67 -1.54 -3.63 12.02
CA TYR A 67 -0.98 -4.66 12.89
C TYR A 67 -0.13 -4.04 14.00
N THR A 68 -0.08 -4.72 15.15
CA THR A 68 0.57 -4.19 16.35
C THR A 68 2.06 -4.50 16.42
N GLN A 69 2.52 -5.50 15.68
CA GLN A 69 3.91 -5.95 15.70
C GLN A 69 4.59 -5.65 14.37
N ASN A 70 5.68 -4.89 14.43
CA ASN A 70 6.54 -4.67 13.29
C ASN A 70 7.97 -4.48 13.74
N GLN A 71 8.93 -4.93 12.94
CA GLN A 71 10.33 -4.70 13.17
C GLN A 71 10.73 -3.29 12.72
N ALA A 72 11.46 -2.57 13.56
CA ALA A 72 12.08 -1.32 13.17
C ALA A 72 13.09 -1.57 12.04
N LYS A 73 12.90 -0.90 10.91
CA LYS A 73 13.77 -1.02 9.73
C LYS A 73 14.92 0.00 9.75
N ALA A 74 14.82 1.00 10.60
CA ALA A 74 15.84 2.03 10.74
C ALA A 74 17.09 1.48 11.41
N MET A 75 18.24 1.64 10.74
CA MET A 75 19.55 1.27 11.29
C MET A 75 20.17 2.48 11.96
N GLY A 76 20.78 2.27 13.14
CA GLY A 76 21.57 3.29 13.81
C GLY A 76 22.82 3.66 13.01
N VAL A 77 23.24 4.90 13.10
CA VAL A 77 24.44 5.40 12.39
C VAL A 77 25.72 4.72 12.82
N ASP A 78 25.77 4.15 14.02
CA ASP A 78 26.92 3.41 14.56
C ASP A 78 27.39 2.29 13.63
N HIS A 79 26.47 1.61 12.96
CA HIS A 79 26.81 0.58 11.99
C HIS A 79 27.66 1.11 10.82
N PHE A 80 27.42 2.34 10.41
CA PHE A 80 28.16 3.00 9.33
C PHE A 80 29.46 3.58 9.83
N ILE A 81 29.49 4.20 11.02
CA ILE A 81 30.67 4.80 11.63
C ILE A 81 31.75 3.74 11.85
N LYS A 82 31.39 2.53 12.32
CA LYS A 82 32.33 1.42 12.51
C LYS A 82 33.10 1.06 11.22
N LYS A 83 32.54 1.29 10.06
CA LYS A 83 33.17 0.98 8.77
C LYS A 83 33.98 2.12 8.17
N MET A 84 34.00 3.27 8.81
CA MET A 84 34.79 4.42 8.36
C MET A 84 36.29 4.17 8.63
N ASN A 85 37.12 4.53 7.68
CA ASN A 85 38.57 4.45 7.81
C ASN A 85 39.13 5.77 8.41
N ILE A 86 38.82 6.02 9.69
CA ILE A 86 39.24 7.18 10.47
C ILE A 86 39.69 6.73 11.87
N SER A 87 40.33 7.62 12.62
CA SER A 87 40.77 7.31 13.99
C SER A 87 39.58 7.02 14.93
N GLU A 88 39.82 6.20 15.95
CA GLU A 88 38.78 5.87 16.96
C GLU A 88 38.29 7.13 17.71
N LYS A 89 39.17 8.10 17.92
CA LYS A 89 38.83 9.39 18.55
C LYS A 89 37.83 10.20 17.69
N GLU A 90 37.96 10.14 16.37
CA GLU A 90 37.04 10.78 15.45
C GLU A 90 35.72 10.02 15.38
N LYS A 91 35.77 8.67 15.39
CA LYS A 91 34.55 7.85 15.44
C LYS A 91 33.72 8.16 16.68
N GLU A 92 34.34 8.27 17.85
CA GLU A 92 33.61 8.61 19.07
C GLU A 92 32.97 9.99 19.01
N LYS A 93 33.65 11.00 18.51
CA LYS A 93 33.08 12.34 18.32
C LYS A 93 31.84 12.32 17.38
N ILE A 94 31.90 11.52 16.30
CA ILE A 94 30.80 11.40 15.35
C ILE A 94 29.63 10.65 16.00
N LYS A 95 29.90 9.58 16.76
CA LYS A 95 28.85 8.86 17.49
C LYS A 95 28.14 9.75 18.50
N GLU A 96 28.90 10.54 19.25
CA GLU A 96 28.37 11.48 20.23
C GLU A 96 27.43 12.51 19.56
N ARG A 97 27.90 13.11 18.47
CA ARG A 97 27.13 14.10 17.67
C ARG A 97 25.87 13.49 17.03
N LEU A 98 25.93 12.23 16.59
CA LEU A 98 24.84 11.56 15.90
C LEU A 98 24.09 10.55 16.77
N ASN A 99 24.24 10.64 18.10
CA ASN A 99 23.53 9.78 19.02
C ASN A 99 22.01 9.87 18.80
N GLY A 100 21.35 8.72 18.66
CA GLY A 100 19.91 8.65 18.39
C GLY A 100 19.51 8.80 16.91
N TRP A 101 20.42 9.22 16.03
CA TRP A 101 20.13 9.30 14.60
C TRP A 101 20.11 7.91 13.94
N LYS A 102 19.16 7.74 13.02
CA LYS A 102 18.95 6.47 12.29
C LYS A 102 18.66 6.75 10.82
N THR A 103 18.79 5.71 9.99
CA THR A 103 18.37 5.80 8.59
C THR A 103 16.88 6.13 8.48
N PRO A 104 16.43 6.83 7.41
CA PRO A 104 15.07 7.37 7.30
C PRO A 104 14.02 6.29 6.98
N GLN A 105 13.99 5.24 7.78
CA GLN A 105 13.02 4.15 7.67
C GLN A 105 12.39 3.91 9.03
N ILE A 106 11.31 4.60 9.28
CA ILE A 106 10.52 4.38 10.49
C ILE A 106 9.69 3.09 10.38
N LYS A 107 9.21 2.64 11.52
CA LYS A 107 8.33 1.49 11.65
C LYS A 107 6.93 1.85 11.16
N SER A 108 6.51 1.32 10.03
CA SER A 108 5.09 1.34 9.64
C SER A 108 4.35 0.17 10.30
N CYS A 109 3.15 0.41 10.81
CA CYS A 109 2.31 -0.61 11.44
C CYS A 109 1.05 -0.89 10.63
N PHE A 110 1.09 -0.68 9.32
CA PHE A 110 0.00 -0.98 8.42
C PHE A 110 0.51 -1.30 7.01
N GLU A 111 -0.32 -2.01 6.26
CA GLU A 111 -0.21 -2.15 4.82
C GLU A 111 -1.39 -1.43 4.15
N PRO A 112 -1.14 -0.52 3.20
CA PRO A 112 -2.21 0.17 2.49
C PRO A 112 -2.85 -0.76 1.45
N ILE A 113 -4.16 -0.64 1.33
CA ILE A 113 -4.98 -1.37 0.37
C ILE A 113 -5.73 -0.36 -0.47
N ALA A 114 -5.54 -0.37 -1.79
CA ALA A 114 -6.39 0.39 -2.68
C ALA A 114 -7.69 -0.38 -2.94
N MET A 115 -8.83 0.28 -2.81
CA MET A 115 -10.12 -0.20 -3.26
C MET A 115 -10.45 0.49 -4.58
N ALA A 116 -10.52 -0.28 -5.63
CA ALA A 116 -10.87 0.18 -6.97
C ALA A 116 -12.11 -0.52 -7.49
N GLN A 117 -12.78 0.09 -8.45
CA GLN A 117 -13.98 -0.45 -9.06
C GLN A 117 -13.89 -0.35 -10.58
N LYS A 118 -14.25 -1.40 -11.27
CA LYS A 118 -14.46 -1.33 -12.71
C LYS A 118 -15.69 -0.45 -12.99
N PRO A 119 -15.61 0.59 -13.82
CA PRO A 119 -16.74 1.45 -14.13
C PRO A 119 -17.96 0.66 -14.55
N ALA A 120 -19.13 1.09 -14.08
CA ALA A 120 -20.40 0.56 -14.55
C ALA A 120 -20.85 1.36 -15.79
N ASN A 121 -21.30 0.65 -16.83
CA ASN A 121 -21.83 1.29 -18.05
C ASN A 121 -23.28 1.77 -17.92
N GLN A 122 -23.84 1.69 -16.70
CA GLN A 122 -25.24 1.98 -16.38
C GLN A 122 -25.35 2.45 -14.93
N THR A 123 -26.56 2.74 -14.43
CA THR A 123 -26.74 3.14 -13.04
C THR A 123 -26.25 2.03 -12.09
N TYR A 124 -25.88 2.39 -10.87
CA TYR A 124 -25.46 1.40 -9.85
C TYR A 124 -26.53 0.35 -9.57
N LEU A 125 -27.81 0.78 -9.56
CA LEU A 125 -28.94 -0.12 -9.34
C LEU A 125 -29.10 -1.10 -10.50
N ASP A 126 -29.11 -0.62 -11.74
CA ASP A 126 -29.23 -1.47 -12.93
C ASP A 126 -28.07 -2.46 -13.03
N ASN A 127 -26.86 -1.98 -12.70
CA ASN A 127 -25.67 -2.83 -12.67
C ASN A 127 -25.80 -3.94 -11.62
N MET A 128 -26.29 -3.60 -10.43
CA MET A 128 -26.52 -4.58 -9.34
C MET A 128 -27.59 -5.60 -9.73
N LEU A 129 -28.70 -5.16 -10.32
CA LEU A 129 -29.78 -6.05 -10.76
C LEU A 129 -29.33 -7.00 -11.88
N LYS A 130 -28.47 -6.54 -12.77
CA LYS A 130 -27.99 -7.32 -13.91
C LYS A 130 -26.81 -8.21 -13.60
N HIS A 131 -25.85 -7.73 -12.82
CA HIS A 131 -24.56 -8.37 -12.62
C HIS A 131 -24.33 -8.87 -11.18
N GLU A 132 -25.19 -8.48 -10.25
CA GLU A 132 -25.12 -8.80 -8.81
C GLU A 132 -23.83 -8.30 -8.13
N VAL A 133 -23.27 -7.20 -8.65
CA VAL A 133 -22.07 -6.53 -8.13
C VAL A 133 -22.18 -5.01 -8.25
N GLY A 134 -21.32 -4.29 -7.54
CA GLY A 134 -21.18 -2.83 -7.68
C GLY A 134 -21.76 -2.02 -6.53
N LEU A 135 -22.44 -2.67 -5.57
CA LEU A 135 -22.90 -2.06 -4.33
C LEU A 135 -22.27 -2.75 -3.11
N LEU A 136 -22.24 -2.05 -1.99
CA LEU A 136 -21.74 -2.57 -0.72
C LEU A 136 -22.92 -2.91 0.19
N ASN A 137 -22.95 -4.12 0.74
CA ASN A 137 -23.95 -4.51 1.74
C ASN A 137 -23.46 -4.12 3.14
N THR A 138 -23.95 -3.01 3.67
CA THR A 138 -23.59 -2.49 5.00
C THR A 138 -24.39 -3.15 6.15
N ASN A 139 -25.34 -4.02 5.85
CA ASN A 139 -26.10 -4.76 6.86
C ASN A 139 -25.39 -6.04 7.36
N VAL A 140 -24.27 -6.40 6.73
CA VAL A 140 -23.48 -7.55 7.18
C VAL A 140 -22.79 -7.20 8.49
N LYS A 141 -23.04 -8.02 9.52
CA LYS A 141 -22.46 -7.84 10.87
C LYS A 141 -21.19 -8.67 11.01
N ILE A 142 -20.18 -8.14 11.67
CA ILE A 142 -19.00 -8.88 12.09
C ILE A 142 -19.20 -9.29 13.55
N GLY A 143 -19.56 -10.54 13.81
CA GLY A 143 -19.87 -11.04 15.14
C GLY A 143 -21.14 -10.40 15.74
N ASN A 144 -21.25 -10.42 17.08
CA ASN A 144 -22.37 -9.80 17.80
C ASN A 144 -22.19 -8.30 18.07
N ASN A 145 -21.07 -7.72 17.68
CA ASN A 145 -20.78 -6.32 17.88
C ASN A 145 -21.25 -5.49 16.69
N TYR A 146 -22.11 -4.52 16.96
CA TYR A 146 -22.44 -3.48 16.02
C TYR A 146 -21.19 -2.65 15.72
N VAL A 147 -20.62 -2.80 14.56
CA VAL A 147 -19.90 -1.67 13.95
C VAL A 147 -21.01 -0.69 13.63
N SER A 148 -21.21 0.34 14.47
CA SER A 148 -22.30 1.29 14.29
C SER A 148 -22.09 2.06 13.00
N GLY A 149 -22.65 1.56 11.90
CA GLY A 149 -22.57 2.15 10.57
C GLY A 149 -23.27 3.50 10.42
N LYS A 150 -23.85 4.07 11.50
CA LYS A 150 -24.53 5.37 11.45
C LYS A 150 -23.60 6.59 11.33
N ARG A 151 -22.29 6.43 11.33
CA ARG A 151 -21.34 7.56 11.22
C ARG A 151 -20.42 7.54 9.99
N PHE A 152 -20.54 6.54 9.12
CA PHE A 152 -19.72 6.48 7.92
C PHE A 152 -20.35 7.10 6.67
N TYR A 153 -21.62 7.53 6.77
CA TYR A 153 -22.35 8.16 5.69
C TYR A 153 -23.10 9.40 6.21
N GLY A 154 -22.35 10.34 6.76
CA GLY A 154 -22.85 11.65 7.11
C GLY A 154 -22.32 12.71 6.17
#